data_c06aff51c84a73611cc4f7430a3b8a29
#
_entry.id   c06aff51c84a73611cc4f7430a3b8a29
#
_cell.length_a   1.000
_cell.length_b   1.000
_cell.length_c   1.000
_cell.angle_alpha   90.00
_cell.angle_beta   90.00
_cell.angle_gamma   90.00
#
_symmetry.space_group_name_H-M   'P 1'
#
loop_
_entity.id
_entity.type
_entity.pdbx_description
1 polymer ?
#
loop_
_entity_poly.entity_id
_entity_poly.type
_entity_poly.pdbx_seq_one_letter_code
_entity_poly.pdbx_strand_id
1 'polypeptide(L)'
;MAKYSSELKLKIVQEYLGKKGGYTYLAKKHGIKTVQQVQKWVNAYQQFGMEGLLRKQKNTHYSFQAKLNAIELYQTRELSYREIANQIGLNNPALIASWMKKFREDGVDGLSKTKGRPPKMATKKRKKSVQDNLTQLEKLEKENRMLKIELSYLKELRRLRLEDERKMSELHESFTASEDGFRLTEILETLRFPKSTYMYWQKHLNRENPTEEVENELKAIRQAHPNYGYRRMTQELKRRGFQINKKKVQRLIQKLRLQVQSFTRKSRKYNSYRGNVGKTAKNLVKRHFYTAIPHQKITTDTTEFKYVETDSSGILRQKKMYLNPFMDLYNSEIISYTISERPTAQAIMTGLEESIKQTSDCPYRRTFHSDQGWAYQMTAYSSALKKHRIFQSMSRKGNCLDNSPMENFFGLLKQEIYYDKIYSNYHELKQAIKNYIHYYNQYCMKEKLHWQSPIEFRKNQLLIAQK
;
A
#
# COMPACT_ATOMS: atom_id res chain seq x y z
N MET A 1 -1.77 -18.90 -44.20
CA MET A 1 -2.69 -17.79 -44.51
C MET A 1 -3.22 -17.16 -43.23
N ALA A 2 -3.57 -15.85 -43.23
CA ALA A 2 -4.18 -15.23 -42.06
C ALA A 2 -5.65 -15.69 -41.98
N LYS A 3 -6.11 -16.08 -40.78
CA LYS A 3 -7.46 -16.60 -40.55
C LYS A 3 -8.59 -15.60 -40.91
N TYR A 4 -8.31 -14.29 -40.91
CA TYR A 4 -9.22 -13.21 -41.25
C TYR A 4 -8.50 -12.17 -42.11
N SER A 5 -9.12 -11.75 -43.22
CA SER A 5 -8.57 -10.74 -44.12
C SER A 5 -8.55 -9.35 -43.48
N SER A 6 -7.72 -8.44 -43.95
CA SER A 6 -7.67 -7.04 -43.49
C SER A 6 -8.98 -6.30 -43.82
N GLU A 7 -9.60 -6.60 -44.95
CA GLU A 7 -10.88 -6.05 -45.39
C GLU A 7 -12.03 -6.42 -44.46
N LEU A 8 -12.12 -7.71 -44.08
CA LEU A 8 -13.11 -8.16 -43.10
C LEU A 8 -12.95 -7.48 -41.75
N LYS A 9 -11.70 -7.33 -41.26
CA LYS A 9 -11.43 -6.61 -40.01
C LYS A 9 -11.85 -5.17 -40.10
N LEU A 10 -11.54 -4.48 -41.20
CA LEU A 10 -11.94 -3.09 -41.42
C LEU A 10 -13.44 -2.93 -41.43
N LYS A 11 -14.15 -3.79 -42.17
CA LYS A 11 -15.65 -3.81 -42.24
C LYS A 11 -16.26 -3.91 -40.86
N ILE A 12 -15.79 -4.85 -40.03
CA ILE A 12 -16.29 -5.05 -38.65
C ILE A 12 -16.02 -3.81 -37.79
N VAL A 13 -14.83 -3.22 -37.89
CA VAL A 13 -14.48 -2.00 -37.15
C VAL A 13 -15.34 -0.81 -37.57
N GLN A 14 -15.60 -0.63 -38.88
CA GLN A 14 -16.48 0.42 -39.40
C GLN A 14 -17.93 0.24 -38.96
N GLU A 15 -18.46 -1.01 -38.97
CA GLU A 15 -19.78 -1.30 -38.43
C GLU A 15 -19.90 -0.97 -36.93
N TYR A 16 -18.83 -1.24 -36.13
CA TYR A 16 -18.79 -0.88 -34.73
C TYR A 16 -18.75 0.65 -34.49
N LEU A 17 -17.92 1.36 -35.22
CA LEU A 17 -17.79 2.83 -35.14
C LEU A 17 -19.08 3.52 -35.63
N GLY A 18 -19.75 2.94 -36.66
CA GLY A 18 -21.04 3.36 -37.12
C GLY A 18 -22.22 2.97 -36.22
N LYS A 19 -21.96 2.49 -34.99
CA LYS A 19 -22.99 2.07 -34.01
C LYS A 19 -23.98 1.01 -34.50
N LYS A 20 -23.60 0.20 -35.51
CA LYS A 20 -24.46 -0.86 -36.08
C LYS A 20 -24.54 -2.13 -35.22
N GLY A 21 -23.91 -2.15 -34.05
CA GLY A 21 -23.98 -3.24 -33.06
C GLY A 21 -22.78 -3.29 -32.12
N GLY A 22 -22.97 -3.94 -30.97
CA GLY A 22 -21.90 -4.17 -29.98
C GLY A 22 -20.95 -5.31 -30.35
N TYR A 23 -19.86 -5.47 -29.65
CA TYR A 23 -18.80 -6.47 -29.89
C TYR A 23 -19.37 -7.90 -30.02
N THR A 24 -20.29 -8.28 -29.15
CA THR A 24 -20.90 -9.62 -29.15
C THR A 24 -21.76 -9.86 -30.37
N TYR A 25 -22.56 -8.86 -30.77
CA TYR A 25 -23.41 -8.91 -31.96
C TYR A 25 -22.56 -9.04 -33.23
N LEU A 26 -21.55 -8.19 -33.38
CA LEU A 26 -20.65 -8.19 -34.56
C LEU A 26 -19.84 -9.47 -34.66
N ALA A 27 -19.39 -10.03 -33.51
CA ALA A 27 -18.71 -11.32 -33.49
C ALA A 27 -19.60 -12.44 -34.02
N LYS A 28 -20.87 -12.51 -33.57
CA LYS A 28 -21.86 -13.50 -34.07
C LYS A 28 -22.16 -13.29 -35.55
N LYS A 29 -22.47 -12.04 -35.95
CA LYS A 29 -22.84 -11.67 -37.32
C LYS A 29 -21.79 -12.07 -38.36
N HIS A 30 -20.50 -11.91 -38.01
CA HIS A 30 -19.38 -12.19 -38.91
C HIS A 30 -18.66 -13.52 -38.65
N GLY A 31 -19.24 -14.39 -37.82
CA GLY A 31 -18.64 -15.71 -37.52
C GLY A 31 -17.27 -15.68 -36.84
N ILE A 32 -17.04 -14.65 -36.02
CA ILE A 32 -15.77 -14.51 -35.29
C ILE A 32 -15.82 -15.35 -34.00
N LYS A 33 -14.85 -16.25 -33.81
CA LYS A 33 -14.86 -17.21 -32.70
C LYS A 33 -14.88 -16.58 -31.31
N THR A 34 -14.30 -15.38 -31.12
CA THR A 34 -14.21 -14.74 -29.81
C THR A 34 -14.48 -13.25 -29.87
N VAL A 35 -15.28 -12.76 -28.96
CA VAL A 35 -15.61 -11.32 -28.82
C VAL A 35 -14.36 -10.46 -28.61
N GLN A 36 -13.37 -10.98 -27.85
CA GLN A 36 -12.09 -10.31 -27.62
C GLN A 36 -11.30 -10.03 -28.91
N GLN A 37 -11.52 -10.82 -29.96
CA GLN A 37 -10.88 -10.60 -31.24
C GLN A 37 -11.39 -9.32 -31.90
N VAL A 38 -12.71 -9.07 -31.86
CA VAL A 38 -13.32 -7.85 -32.37
C VAL A 38 -12.84 -6.63 -31.56
N GLN A 39 -12.83 -6.74 -30.22
CA GLN A 39 -12.29 -5.68 -29.34
C GLN A 39 -10.81 -5.33 -29.67
N LYS A 40 -9.99 -6.34 -29.95
CA LYS A 40 -8.60 -6.11 -30.36
C LYS A 40 -8.49 -5.35 -31.67
N TRP A 41 -9.32 -5.67 -32.66
CA TRP A 41 -9.30 -4.96 -33.94
C TRP A 41 -9.79 -3.51 -33.82
N VAL A 42 -10.86 -3.28 -33.05
CA VAL A 42 -11.35 -1.91 -32.81
C VAL A 42 -10.28 -1.07 -32.10
N ASN A 43 -9.70 -1.59 -31.03
CA ASN A 43 -8.61 -0.88 -30.30
C ASN A 43 -7.40 -0.62 -31.23
N ALA A 44 -6.99 -1.61 -32.04
CA ALA A 44 -5.86 -1.46 -32.95
C ALA A 44 -6.14 -0.39 -34.02
N TYR A 45 -7.37 -0.32 -34.53
CA TYR A 45 -7.76 0.69 -35.50
C TYR A 45 -7.86 2.09 -34.88
N GLN A 46 -8.41 2.22 -33.68
CA GLN A 46 -8.52 3.49 -32.97
C GLN A 46 -7.16 4.09 -32.62
N GLN A 47 -6.16 3.25 -32.32
CA GLN A 47 -4.82 3.70 -31.92
C GLN A 47 -3.84 3.85 -33.10
N PHE A 48 -3.95 3.00 -34.12
CA PHE A 48 -2.94 2.90 -35.20
C PHE A 48 -3.57 3.00 -36.60
N GLY A 49 -4.85 3.34 -36.69
CA GLY A 49 -5.55 3.42 -37.96
C GLY A 49 -5.56 2.09 -38.74
N MET A 50 -5.56 2.18 -40.06
CA MET A 50 -5.53 1.01 -40.94
C MET A 50 -4.29 0.12 -40.74
N GLU A 51 -3.15 0.70 -40.38
CA GLU A 51 -1.89 -0.04 -40.16
C GLU A 51 -2.01 -1.03 -38.97
N GLY A 52 -2.83 -0.70 -37.96
CA GLY A 52 -3.10 -1.59 -36.82
C GLY A 52 -3.79 -2.89 -37.23
N LEU A 53 -4.52 -2.93 -38.36
CA LEU A 53 -5.24 -4.10 -38.86
C LEU A 53 -4.40 -4.95 -39.82
N LEU A 54 -3.33 -4.38 -40.39
CA LEU A 54 -2.46 -5.07 -41.32
C LEU A 54 -1.59 -6.11 -40.60
N ARG A 55 -1.24 -7.18 -41.33
CA ARG A 55 -0.31 -8.20 -40.83
C ARG A 55 1.13 -7.68 -40.97
N LYS A 56 1.84 -7.49 -39.84
CA LYS A 56 3.29 -7.21 -39.89
C LYS A 56 4.02 -8.44 -40.40
N GLN A 57 4.71 -8.29 -41.53
CA GLN A 57 5.46 -9.40 -42.17
C GLN A 57 6.72 -9.80 -41.40
N LYS A 58 7.26 -8.91 -40.57
CA LYS A 58 8.45 -9.17 -39.75
C LYS A 58 8.13 -9.01 -38.25
N ASN A 59 8.73 -9.83 -37.42
CA ASN A 59 8.65 -9.67 -35.97
C ASN A 59 9.37 -8.39 -35.57
N THR A 60 8.68 -7.48 -34.91
CA THR A 60 9.26 -6.24 -34.41
C THR A 60 10.18 -6.53 -33.24
N HIS A 61 11.45 -6.17 -33.34
CA HIS A 61 12.38 -6.20 -32.22
C HIS A 61 12.24 -4.93 -31.40
N TYR A 62 11.99 -5.09 -30.11
CA TYR A 62 11.92 -3.98 -29.17
C TYR A 62 13.26 -3.86 -28.45
N SER A 63 13.78 -2.63 -28.37
CA SER A 63 15.02 -2.35 -27.65
C SER A 63 14.89 -2.69 -26.18
N PHE A 64 16.01 -2.91 -25.51
CA PHE A 64 16.05 -3.12 -24.06
C PHE A 64 15.41 -1.94 -23.32
N GLN A 65 15.73 -0.71 -23.74
CA GLN A 65 15.19 0.52 -23.14
C GLN A 65 13.66 0.60 -23.27
N ALA A 66 13.09 0.22 -24.41
CA ALA A 66 11.64 0.20 -24.61
C ALA A 66 10.92 -0.79 -23.67
N LYS A 67 11.55 -1.95 -23.41
CA LYS A 67 11.01 -2.94 -22.46
C LYS A 67 11.09 -2.42 -21.02
N LEU A 68 12.20 -1.81 -20.64
CA LEU A 68 12.40 -1.23 -19.31
C LEU A 68 11.42 -0.09 -19.06
N ASN A 69 11.24 0.81 -20.02
CA ASN A 69 10.30 1.93 -19.94
C ASN A 69 8.84 1.45 -19.77
N ALA A 70 8.45 0.37 -20.48
CA ALA A 70 7.12 -0.24 -20.31
C ALA A 70 6.91 -0.82 -18.89
N ILE A 71 7.96 -1.37 -18.30
CA ILE A 71 7.92 -1.92 -16.93
C ILE A 71 7.85 -0.79 -15.90
N GLU A 72 8.63 0.26 -16.09
CA GLU A 72 8.63 1.45 -15.26
C GLU A 72 7.27 2.15 -15.25
N LEU A 73 6.65 2.33 -16.41
CA LEU A 73 5.29 2.87 -16.54
C LEU A 73 4.26 2.02 -15.78
N TYR A 74 4.39 0.69 -15.82
CA TYR A 74 3.51 -0.20 -15.08
C TYR A 74 3.68 -0.08 -13.56
N GLN A 75 4.92 0.08 -13.09
CA GLN A 75 5.23 0.18 -11.67
C GLN A 75 4.92 1.55 -11.05
N THR A 76 5.00 2.62 -11.86
CA THR A 76 4.89 4.00 -11.37
C THR A 76 3.50 4.62 -11.54
N ARG A 77 2.71 4.21 -12.54
CA ARG A 77 1.47 4.90 -12.95
C ARG A 77 0.18 4.09 -12.81
N GLU A 78 0.22 2.87 -12.26
CA GLU A 78 -0.96 1.98 -12.10
C GLU A 78 -1.77 1.75 -13.40
N LEU A 79 -1.12 1.88 -14.55
CA LEU A 79 -1.76 1.70 -15.87
C LEU A 79 -1.93 0.22 -16.20
N SER A 80 -3.00 -0.13 -16.91
CA SER A 80 -3.19 -1.49 -17.45
C SER A 80 -2.18 -1.79 -18.57
N TYR A 81 -1.88 -3.06 -18.79
CA TYR A 81 -1.01 -3.47 -19.91
C TYR A 81 -1.49 -2.96 -21.28
N ARG A 82 -2.79 -2.73 -21.44
CA ARG A 82 -3.37 -2.19 -22.67
C ARG A 82 -3.09 -0.70 -22.81
N GLU A 83 -3.26 0.07 -21.77
CA GLU A 83 -2.98 1.51 -21.76
C GLU A 83 -1.48 1.78 -22.01
N ILE A 84 -0.61 1.01 -21.33
CA ILE A 84 0.83 1.10 -21.57
C ILE A 84 1.17 0.72 -23.02
N ALA A 85 0.57 -0.37 -23.54
CA ALA A 85 0.79 -0.78 -24.92
C ALA A 85 0.37 0.31 -25.92
N ASN A 86 -0.77 0.96 -25.69
CA ASN A 86 -1.25 2.07 -26.51
C ASN A 86 -0.27 3.28 -26.42
N GLN A 87 0.21 3.62 -25.23
CA GLN A 87 1.10 4.75 -24.99
C GLN A 87 2.49 4.59 -25.66
N ILE A 88 3.03 3.36 -25.69
CA ILE A 88 4.33 3.06 -26.29
C ILE A 88 4.23 2.51 -27.71
N GLY A 89 3.06 2.58 -28.35
CA GLY A 89 2.85 2.17 -29.74
C GLY A 89 2.86 0.64 -29.98
N LEU A 90 2.51 -0.16 -28.98
CA LEU A 90 2.45 -1.63 -29.06
C LEU A 90 1.05 -2.13 -29.37
N ASN A 91 0.89 -2.86 -30.45
CA ASN A 91 -0.40 -3.47 -30.82
C ASN A 91 -0.77 -4.69 -29.96
N ASN A 92 0.18 -5.30 -29.23
CA ASN A 92 -0.04 -6.51 -28.44
C ASN A 92 0.33 -6.32 -26.96
N PRO A 93 -0.63 -6.09 -26.05
CA PRO A 93 -0.40 -5.93 -24.62
C PRO A 93 0.24 -7.16 -23.93
N ALA A 94 0.06 -8.38 -24.50
CA ALA A 94 0.63 -9.59 -23.93
C ALA A 94 2.18 -9.61 -23.93
N LEU A 95 2.81 -8.80 -24.77
CA LEU A 95 4.26 -8.61 -24.74
C LEU A 95 4.74 -7.99 -23.44
N ILE A 96 4.00 -6.98 -22.93
CA ILE A 96 4.34 -6.32 -21.65
C ILE A 96 4.19 -7.31 -20.51
N ALA A 97 3.13 -8.12 -20.48
CA ALA A 97 2.96 -9.18 -19.48
C ALA A 97 4.13 -10.19 -19.51
N SER A 98 4.60 -10.56 -20.72
CA SER A 98 5.76 -11.44 -20.89
C SER A 98 7.07 -10.79 -20.41
N TRP A 99 7.26 -9.49 -20.65
CA TRP A 99 8.41 -8.75 -20.13
C TRP A 99 8.38 -8.60 -18.62
N MET A 100 7.22 -8.30 -18.05
CA MET A 100 7.01 -8.26 -16.59
C MET A 100 7.31 -9.60 -15.92
N LYS A 101 6.89 -10.72 -16.55
CA LYS A 101 7.22 -12.05 -16.04
C LYS A 101 8.73 -12.26 -15.98
N LYS A 102 9.44 -12.00 -17.09
CA LYS A 102 10.90 -12.12 -17.15
C LYS A 102 11.64 -11.20 -16.19
N PHE A 103 11.13 -9.97 -16.02
CA PHE A 103 11.70 -9.03 -15.07
C PHE A 103 11.53 -9.50 -13.62
N ARG A 104 10.41 -10.16 -13.30
CA ARG A 104 10.17 -10.74 -11.96
C ARG A 104 11.02 -11.99 -11.67
N GLU A 105 11.32 -12.77 -12.69
CA GLU A 105 12.10 -14.03 -12.58
C GLU A 105 13.61 -13.74 -12.55
N ASP A 106 14.11 -12.94 -13.48
CA ASP A 106 15.56 -12.76 -13.75
C ASP A 106 16.02 -11.30 -13.60
N GLY A 107 15.18 -10.40 -13.09
CA GLY A 107 15.50 -8.98 -12.98
C GLY A 107 15.69 -8.31 -14.34
N VAL A 108 16.57 -7.29 -14.36
CA VAL A 108 16.92 -6.52 -15.56
C VAL A 108 17.57 -7.39 -16.63
N ASP A 109 18.36 -8.40 -16.23
CA ASP A 109 19.06 -9.32 -17.12
C ASP A 109 18.11 -10.22 -17.93
N GLY A 110 16.93 -10.53 -17.38
CA GLY A 110 15.90 -11.30 -18.07
C GLY A 110 15.31 -10.60 -19.30
N LEU A 111 15.41 -9.27 -19.38
CA LEU A 111 14.92 -8.48 -20.50
C LEU A 111 15.91 -8.40 -21.68
N SER A 112 17.21 -8.60 -21.41
CA SER A 112 18.28 -8.60 -22.42
C SER A 112 18.34 -9.89 -23.23
N LYS A 113 17.85 -11.01 -22.63
CA LYS A 113 17.88 -12.33 -23.29
C LYS A 113 16.99 -12.36 -24.53
N THR A 114 17.57 -12.69 -25.69
CA THR A 114 16.84 -12.87 -26.96
C THR A 114 16.06 -14.17 -26.97
N LYS A 115 14.83 -14.17 -27.55
CA LYS A 115 14.07 -15.40 -27.82
C LYS A 115 14.63 -16.10 -29.05
N GLY A 116 15.11 -17.33 -28.92
CA GLY A 116 15.46 -18.17 -30.04
C GLY A 116 16.44 -19.28 -29.68
N ARG A 117 16.45 -20.33 -30.51
CA ARG A 117 17.44 -21.43 -30.46
C ARG A 117 18.80 -20.82 -30.84
N PRO A 118 19.89 -21.09 -30.11
CA PRO A 118 21.20 -20.56 -30.48
C PRO A 118 21.54 -20.96 -31.92
N PRO A 119 21.98 -20.05 -32.79
CA PRO A 119 22.29 -20.38 -34.17
C PRO A 119 23.51 -21.27 -34.24
N LYS A 120 23.41 -22.38 -35.00
CA LYS A 120 24.56 -23.21 -35.38
C LYS A 120 25.46 -22.37 -36.29
N MET A 121 26.68 -22.11 -35.88
CA MET A 121 27.79 -21.42 -36.57
C MET A 121 27.48 -20.03 -37.19
N ALA A 122 28.14 -19.02 -36.67
CA ALA A 122 28.10 -17.65 -37.18
C ALA A 122 29.18 -17.41 -38.22
N THR A 123 28.81 -16.90 -39.40
CA THR A 123 29.73 -16.44 -40.44
C THR A 123 30.43 -15.12 -40.07
N LYS A 124 31.65 -14.90 -40.55
CA LYS A 124 32.57 -13.78 -40.22
C LYS A 124 31.95 -12.35 -40.24
N LYS A 125 30.86 -12.10 -40.98
CA LYS A 125 30.19 -10.78 -41.03
C LYS A 125 29.40 -10.38 -39.78
N ARG A 126 29.05 -11.34 -38.87
CA ARG A 126 28.33 -11.04 -37.62
C ARG A 126 29.25 -10.65 -36.45
N LYS A 127 30.57 -10.87 -36.59
CA LYS A 127 31.52 -10.51 -35.51
C LYS A 127 31.65 -9.01 -35.30
N LYS A 128 31.45 -8.18 -36.32
CA LYS A 128 31.60 -6.70 -36.23
C LYS A 128 30.48 -6.07 -35.38
N SER A 129 29.21 -6.47 -35.57
CA SER A 129 28.08 -5.94 -34.78
C SER A 129 28.04 -6.45 -33.35
N VAL A 130 28.60 -7.66 -33.10
CA VAL A 130 28.75 -8.19 -31.71
C VAL A 130 29.88 -7.46 -30.98
N GLN A 131 30.92 -7.07 -31.70
CA GLN A 131 32.06 -6.33 -31.15
C GLN A 131 31.65 -4.91 -30.73
N ASP A 132 30.81 -4.23 -31.53
CA ASP A 132 30.29 -2.90 -31.19
C ASP A 132 29.32 -2.93 -30.00
N ASN A 133 28.53 -4.01 -29.85
CA ASN A 133 27.67 -4.21 -28.68
C ASN A 133 28.45 -4.62 -27.42
N LEU A 134 29.54 -5.39 -27.57
CA LEU A 134 30.45 -5.69 -26.47
C LEU A 134 31.17 -4.43 -25.95
N THR A 135 31.67 -3.58 -26.84
CA THR A 135 32.29 -2.30 -26.47
C THR A 135 31.31 -1.33 -25.78
N GLN A 136 30.03 -1.36 -26.14
CA GLN A 136 28.99 -0.57 -25.46
C GLN A 136 28.66 -1.14 -24.08
N LEU A 137 28.62 -2.45 -23.93
CA LEU A 137 28.42 -3.13 -22.67
C LEU A 137 29.58 -2.89 -21.71
N GLU A 138 30.83 -3.01 -22.20
CA GLU A 138 32.05 -2.70 -21.44
C GLU A 138 32.11 -1.24 -21.00
N LYS A 139 31.65 -0.30 -21.84
CA LYS A 139 31.54 1.12 -21.45
C LYS A 139 30.53 1.34 -20.35
N LEU A 140 29.35 0.73 -20.45
CA LEU A 140 28.31 0.82 -19.42
C LEU A 140 28.73 0.12 -18.11
N GLU A 141 29.44 -1.00 -18.18
CA GLU A 141 29.97 -1.67 -17.01
C GLU A 141 31.07 -0.83 -16.33
N LYS A 142 31.92 -0.18 -17.13
CA LYS A 142 32.94 0.74 -16.63
C LYS A 142 32.31 1.98 -15.98
N GLU A 143 31.27 2.55 -16.60
CA GLU A 143 30.50 3.67 -16.04
C GLU A 143 29.80 3.27 -14.74
N ASN A 144 29.17 2.10 -14.69
CA ASN A 144 28.54 1.56 -13.48
C ASN A 144 29.56 1.28 -12.36
N ARG A 145 30.76 0.84 -12.72
CA ARG A 145 31.86 0.65 -11.77
C ARG A 145 32.36 1.99 -11.24
N MET A 146 32.48 3.00 -12.06
CA MET A 146 32.86 4.36 -11.66
C MET A 146 31.81 4.97 -10.72
N LEU A 147 30.51 4.86 -11.05
CA LEU A 147 29.41 5.32 -10.18
C LEU A 147 29.36 4.57 -8.84
N LYS A 148 29.66 3.28 -8.82
CA LYS A 148 29.79 2.51 -7.58
C LYS A 148 30.96 2.97 -6.72
N ILE A 149 32.10 3.28 -7.34
CA ILE A 149 33.29 3.83 -6.65
C ILE A 149 32.94 5.21 -6.09
N GLU A 150 32.30 6.08 -6.87
CA GLU A 150 31.87 7.41 -6.43
C GLU A 150 30.86 7.34 -5.26
N LEU A 151 29.87 6.45 -5.35
CA LEU A 151 28.93 6.21 -4.26
C LEU A 151 29.63 5.69 -2.99
N SER A 152 30.61 4.80 -3.14
CA SER A 152 31.40 4.28 -2.02
C SER A 152 32.26 5.38 -1.39
N TYR A 153 32.88 6.21 -2.22
CA TYR A 153 33.65 7.37 -1.77
C TYR A 153 32.78 8.39 -1.01
N LEU A 154 31.60 8.72 -1.55
CA LEU A 154 30.66 9.62 -0.87
C LEU A 154 30.13 9.06 0.47
N LYS A 155 29.92 7.75 0.54
CA LYS A 155 29.56 7.08 1.82
C LYS A 155 30.70 7.15 2.84
N GLU A 156 31.94 6.97 2.39
CA GLU A 156 33.11 7.03 3.25
C GLU A 156 33.40 8.46 3.69
N LEU A 157 33.28 9.46 2.80
CA LEU A 157 33.33 10.88 3.18
C LEU A 157 32.29 11.24 4.24
N ARG A 158 31.08 10.69 4.11
CA ARG A 158 30.03 10.89 5.12
C ARG A 158 30.37 10.23 6.45
N ARG A 159 30.99 9.04 6.42
CA ARG A 159 31.46 8.33 7.63
C ARG A 159 32.55 9.12 8.32
N LEU A 160 33.55 9.56 7.57
CA LEU A 160 34.66 10.37 8.10
C LEU A 160 34.15 11.69 8.69
N ARG A 161 33.17 12.33 8.03
CA ARG A 161 32.56 13.57 8.55
C ARG A 161 31.84 13.37 9.88
N LEU A 162 31.15 12.22 10.05
CA LEU A 162 30.50 11.86 11.31
C LEU A 162 31.51 11.49 12.41
N GLU A 163 32.64 10.88 12.03
CA GLU A 163 33.74 10.61 12.94
C GLU A 163 34.47 11.91 13.36
N ASP A 164 34.64 12.85 12.43
CA ASP A 164 35.17 14.18 12.72
C ASP A 164 34.25 14.98 13.66
N GLU A 165 32.94 14.94 13.45
CA GLU A 165 31.96 15.56 14.35
C GLU A 165 32.08 14.99 15.78
N ARG A 166 32.24 13.66 15.90
CA ARG A 166 32.37 12.99 17.20
C ARG A 166 33.70 13.31 17.88
N LYS A 167 34.78 13.24 17.14
CA LYS A 167 36.13 13.63 17.65
C LYS A 167 36.17 15.09 18.07
N MET A 168 35.46 15.96 17.36
CA MET A 168 35.37 17.38 17.72
C MET A 168 34.55 17.63 18.98
N SER A 169 33.46 16.89 19.21
CA SER A 169 32.73 16.97 20.47
C SER A 169 33.57 16.51 21.63
N GLU A 170 34.26 15.38 21.48
CA GLU A 170 35.19 14.83 22.48
C GLU A 170 36.39 15.79 22.77
N LEU A 171 36.94 16.44 21.73
CA LEU A 171 37.97 17.45 21.81
C LEU A 171 37.50 18.72 22.53
N HIS A 172 36.27 19.16 22.21
CA HIS A 172 35.70 20.36 22.85
C HIS A 172 35.42 20.14 24.34
N GLU A 173 34.91 18.96 24.71
CA GLU A 173 34.72 18.56 26.11
C GLU A 173 36.06 18.45 26.86
N SER A 174 37.09 17.86 26.24
CA SER A 174 38.43 17.76 26.86
C SER A 174 39.11 19.11 26.98
N PHE A 175 38.88 20.03 26.04
CA PHE A 175 39.46 21.37 26.08
C PHE A 175 38.79 22.26 27.12
N THR A 176 37.47 22.15 27.32
CA THR A 176 36.76 22.86 28.38
C THR A 176 37.04 22.33 29.77
N ALA A 177 37.49 21.08 29.88
CA ALA A 177 37.82 20.43 31.14
C ALA A 177 39.33 20.55 31.51
N SER A 178 40.23 21.02 30.61
CA SER A 178 41.66 21.11 30.92
C SER A 178 41.96 22.41 31.66
N GLU A 179 42.22 22.30 32.95
CA GLU A 179 42.75 23.39 33.79
C GLU A 179 44.24 23.70 33.49
N ASP A 180 44.86 22.94 32.57
CA ASP A 180 46.32 22.92 32.39
C ASP A 180 46.92 23.97 31.43
N GLY A 181 46.11 24.91 30.91
CA GLY A 181 46.60 26.10 30.20
C GLY A 181 47.29 25.88 28.84
N PHE A 182 47.14 24.71 28.20
CA PHE A 182 47.77 24.43 26.89
C PHE A 182 47.16 25.32 25.78
N ARG A 183 48.05 25.79 24.85
CA ARG A 183 47.59 26.58 23.70
C ARG A 183 46.87 25.70 22.68
N LEU A 184 45.77 26.19 22.11
CA LEU A 184 45.00 25.49 21.08
C LEU A 184 45.88 25.00 19.90
N THR A 185 46.91 25.77 19.53
CA THR A 185 47.84 25.41 18.45
C THR A 185 48.62 24.14 18.77
N GLU A 186 49.12 24.02 20.02
CA GLU A 186 49.90 22.85 20.49
C GLU A 186 49.03 21.59 20.51
N ILE A 187 47.79 21.72 20.95
CA ILE A 187 46.83 20.59 20.95
C ILE A 187 46.52 20.14 19.53
N LEU A 188 46.24 21.06 18.61
CA LEU A 188 45.91 20.75 17.22
C LEU A 188 47.09 20.16 16.47
N GLU A 189 48.32 20.60 16.74
CA GLU A 189 49.55 20.02 16.17
C GLU A 189 49.80 18.61 16.70
N THR A 190 49.66 18.40 18.00
CA THR A 190 49.84 17.09 18.64
C THR A 190 48.86 16.07 18.11
N LEU A 191 47.60 16.48 17.89
CA LEU A 191 46.53 15.64 17.36
C LEU A 191 46.52 15.57 15.82
N ARG A 192 47.44 16.27 15.14
CA ARG A 192 47.49 16.41 13.67
C ARG A 192 46.17 16.82 13.08
N PHE A 193 45.45 17.75 13.74
CA PHE A 193 44.13 18.20 13.32
C PHE A 193 44.22 19.60 12.68
N PRO A 194 43.69 19.80 11.44
CA PRO A 194 43.74 21.09 10.76
C PRO A 194 43.00 22.18 11.52
N LYS A 195 43.66 23.31 11.81
CA LYS A 195 43.06 24.47 12.50
C LYS A 195 41.80 24.99 11.79
N SER A 196 41.78 25.01 10.45
CA SER A 196 40.60 25.41 9.65
C SER A 196 39.39 24.54 9.92
N THR A 197 39.61 23.23 10.04
CA THR A 197 38.54 22.25 10.36
C THR A 197 38.03 22.46 11.79
N TYR A 198 38.95 22.70 12.76
CA TYR A 198 38.58 23.02 14.14
C TYR A 198 37.71 24.28 14.22
N MET A 199 38.16 25.40 13.61
CA MET A 199 37.40 26.66 13.61
C MET A 199 36.04 26.56 12.91
N TYR A 200 35.97 25.77 11.84
CA TYR A 200 34.70 25.45 11.19
C TYR A 200 33.70 24.75 12.14
N TRP A 201 34.18 23.69 12.83
CA TRP A 201 33.35 22.92 13.74
C TRP A 201 33.01 23.70 15.02
N GLN A 202 33.92 24.45 15.59
CA GLN A 202 33.69 25.31 16.75
C GLN A 202 32.50 26.29 16.45
N LYS A 203 32.49 26.88 15.26
CA LYS A 203 31.41 27.75 14.83
C LYS A 203 30.09 27.01 14.62
N HIS A 204 30.13 25.71 14.31
CA HIS A 204 28.96 24.88 14.07
C HIS A 204 28.45 24.18 15.32
N LEU A 205 29.30 23.78 16.24
CA LEU A 205 28.97 23.19 17.55
C LEU A 205 28.25 24.18 18.46
N ASN A 206 28.71 25.43 18.47
CA ASN A 206 28.08 26.51 19.23
C ASN A 206 26.82 27.09 18.58
N ARG A 207 26.40 26.54 17.43
CA ARG A 207 25.19 26.99 16.78
C ARG A 207 24.01 26.24 17.37
N GLU A 208 23.10 26.98 18.00
CA GLU A 208 21.83 26.42 18.47
C GLU A 208 21.18 25.61 17.35
N ASN A 209 20.78 24.39 17.68
CA ASN A 209 20.13 23.51 16.71
C ASN A 209 18.77 24.12 16.33
N PRO A 210 18.59 24.69 15.12
CA PRO A 210 17.35 25.36 14.74
C PRO A 210 16.16 24.41 14.62
N THR A 211 16.35 23.14 14.92
CA THR A 211 15.32 22.09 14.89
C THR A 211 15.15 21.38 16.22
N GLU A 212 15.83 21.82 17.27
CA GLU A 212 15.83 21.15 18.58
C GLU A 212 14.44 21.07 19.19
N GLU A 213 13.72 22.16 19.18
CA GLU A 213 12.33 22.22 19.64
C GLU A 213 11.44 21.22 18.89
N VAL A 214 11.55 21.16 17.55
CA VAL A 214 10.82 20.18 16.72
C VAL A 214 11.27 18.74 17.01
N GLU A 215 12.58 18.52 17.24
CA GLU A 215 13.10 17.18 17.55
C GLU A 215 12.59 16.67 18.90
N ASN A 216 12.53 17.54 19.91
CA ASN A 216 11.98 17.23 21.23
C ASN A 216 10.48 16.94 21.15
N GLU A 217 9.77 17.73 20.39
CA GLU A 217 8.33 17.55 20.15
C GLU A 217 8.05 16.24 19.40
N LEU A 218 8.88 15.88 18.41
CA LEU A 218 8.79 14.58 17.73
C LEU A 218 9.01 13.40 18.67
N LYS A 219 9.92 13.51 19.64
CA LYS A 219 10.13 12.48 20.68
C LYS A 219 8.89 12.36 21.57
N ALA A 220 8.31 13.48 22.02
CA ALA A 220 7.09 13.49 22.81
C ALA A 220 5.89 12.89 22.07
N ILE A 221 5.70 13.24 20.80
CA ILE A 221 4.67 12.65 19.96
C ILE A 221 4.89 11.13 19.79
N ARG A 222 6.13 10.66 19.62
CA ARG A 222 6.44 9.24 19.53
C ARG A 222 6.10 8.48 20.82
N GLN A 223 6.35 9.07 21.98
CA GLN A 223 5.99 8.47 23.28
C GLN A 223 4.47 8.37 23.44
N ALA A 224 3.74 9.43 23.09
CA ALA A 224 2.28 9.44 23.19
C ALA A 224 1.60 8.55 22.13
N HIS A 225 2.19 8.46 20.93
CA HIS A 225 1.64 7.77 19.77
C HIS A 225 2.69 6.87 19.09
N PRO A 226 3.01 5.70 19.65
CA PRO A 226 4.08 4.81 19.17
C PRO A 226 3.93 4.40 17.69
N ASN A 227 2.71 4.35 17.17
CA ASN A 227 2.40 3.85 15.83
C ASN A 227 2.13 4.95 14.79
N TYR A 228 2.38 6.23 15.13
CA TYR A 228 2.23 7.31 14.16
C TYR A 228 3.37 7.28 13.12
N GLY A 229 3.04 7.09 11.85
CA GLY A 229 3.96 7.34 10.74
C GLY A 229 4.22 8.84 10.53
N TYR A 230 5.24 9.17 9.75
CA TYR A 230 5.66 10.57 9.52
C TYR A 230 4.52 11.50 9.08
N ARG A 231 3.52 11.00 8.36
CA ARG A 231 2.36 11.81 7.92
C ARG A 231 1.50 12.26 9.11
N ARG A 232 1.16 11.33 10.02
CA ARG A 232 0.41 11.64 11.25
C ARG A 232 1.22 12.52 12.20
N MET A 233 2.51 12.23 12.37
CA MET A 233 3.41 13.08 13.17
C MET A 233 3.50 14.50 12.62
N THR A 234 3.52 14.68 11.29
CA THR A 234 3.49 16.01 10.68
C THR A 234 2.21 16.76 11.02
N GLN A 235 1.07 16.09 11.01
CA GLN A 235 -0.21 16.75 11.35
C GLN A 235 -0.32 17.06 12.82
N GLU A 236 0.19 16.20 13.68
CA GLU A 236 0.24 16.46 15.12
C GLU A 236 1.15 17.65 15.44
N LEU A 237 2.31 17.77 14.82
CA LEU A 237 3.16 18.96 14.91
C LEU A 237 2.42 20.24 14.46
N LYS A 238 1.67 20.15 13.37
CA LYS A 238 0.86 21.30 12.91
C LYS A 238 -0.25 21.67 13.89
N ARG A 239 -0.91 20.70 14.54
CA ARG A 239 -1.89 20.96 15.61
C ARG A 239 -1.26 21.65 16.83
N ARG A 240 0.03 21.35 17.10
CA ARG A 240 0.82 22.03 18.14
C ARG A 240 1.44 23.37 17.72
N GLY A 241 1.07 23.88 16.51
CA GLY A 241 1.47 25.20 16.02
C GLY A 241 2.71 25.24 15.12
N PHE A 242 3.38 24.12 14.88
CA PHE A 242 4.59 24.08 14.06
C PHE A 242 4.28 24.14 12.56
N GLN A 243 4.82 25.11 11.86
CA GLN A 243 4.76 25.18 10.40
C GLN A 243 5.90 24.38 9.77
N ILE A 244 5.69 23.10 9.52
CA ILE A 244 6.74 22.20 9.06
C ILE A 244 6.30 21.35 7.87
N ASN A 245 7.24 21.14 6.92
CA ASN A 245 7.01 20.31 5.75
C ASN A 245 7.19 18.82 6.08
N LYS A 246 6.31 17.96 5.55
CA LYS A 246 6.36 16.50 5.72
C LYS A 246 7.71 15.87 5.35
N LYS A 247 8.43 16.42 4.35
CA LYS A 247 9.79 15.94 3.97
C LYS A 247 10.81 16.22 5.06
N LYS A 248 10.73 17.39 5.74
CA LYS A 248 11.62 17.73 6.88
C LYS A 248 11.33 16.79 8.05
N VAL A 249 10.06 16.57 8.41
CA VAL A 249 9.66 15.63 9.46
C VAL A 249 10.17 14.22 9.18
N GLN A 250 10.03 13.73 7.94
CA GLN A 250 10.52 12.40 7.56
C GLN A 250 12.04 12.27 7.75
N ARG A 251 12.83 13.30 7.38
CA ARG A 251 14.28 13.31 7.59
C ARG A 251 14.65 13.32 9.09
N LEU A 252 13.94 14.11 9.90
CA LEU A 252 14.16 14.16 11.34
C LEU A 252 13.83 12.82 12.02
N ILE A 253 12.72 12.17 11.65
CA ILE A 253 12.37 10.83 12.14
C ILE A 253 13.47 9.81 11.80
N GLN A 254 14.06 9.89 10.60
CA GLN A 254 15.18 9.02 10.22
C GLN A 254 16.45 9.34 11.01
N LYS A 255 16.79 10.62 11.18
CA LYS A 255 17.93 11.10 11.96
C LYS A 255 17.85 10.61 13.42
N LEU A 256 16.69 10.77 14.03
CA LEU A 256 16.43 10.43 15.43
C LEU A 256 16.09 8.92 15.64
N ARG A 257 16.11 8.10 14.60
CA ARG A 257 15.75 6.67 14.65
C ARG A 257 14.36 6.40 15.24
N LEU A 258 13.43 7.32 15.01
CA LEU A 258 12.04 7.26 15.49
C LEU A 258 11.07 6.58 14.49
N GLN A 259 11.53 5.64 13.65
CA GLN A 259 10.67 4.91 12.72
C GLN A 259 9.70 4.01 13.50
N VAL A 260 8.55 3.75 12.88
CA VAL A 260 7.56 2.79 13.41
C VAL A 260 8.10 1.37 13.25
N GLN A 261 8.06 0.58 14.32
CA GLN A 261 8.55 -0.81 14.33
C GLN A 261 7.45 -1.82 14.00
N SER A 262 6.19 -1.51 14.30
CA SER A 262 5.05 -2.46 14.26
C SER A 262 4.63 -2.89 12.86
N PHE A 263 5.00 -2.15 11.78
CA PHE A 263 4.50 -2.38 10.43
C PHE A 263 5.45 -3.18 9.56
N THR A 264 5.95 -4.32 10.05
CA THR A 264 6.69 -5.28 9.22
C THR A 264 5.70 -6.12 8.40
N ARG A 265 5.87 -6.09 7.06
CA ARG A 265 4.98 -6.77 6.11
C ARG A 265 5.07 -8.28 6.29
N LYS A 266 4.09 -8.89 6.95
CA LYS A 266 3.94 -10.36 7.02
C LYS A 266 3.01 -10.81 5.88
N SER A 267 3.53 -11.57 4.93
CA SER A 267 2.73 -12.24 3.90
C SER A 267 1.93 -13.36 4.56
N ARG A 268 0.61 -13.37 4.43
CA ARG A 268 -0.26 -14.46 4.89
C ARG A 268 -1.01 -15.05 3.72
N LYS A 269 -1.08 -16.38 3.66
CA LYS A 269 -1.98 -17.07 2.74
C LYS A 269 -3.41 -16.87 3.24
N TYR A 270 -4.27 -16.34 2.37
CA TYR A 270 -5.70 -16.20 2.59
C TYR A 270 -6.36 -17.58 2.42
N ASN A 271 -7.21 -17.96 3.38
CA ASN A 271 -8.02 -19.18 3.28
C ASN A 271 -9.49 -18.77 3.48
N SER A 272 -10.26 -18.81 2.39
CA SER A 272 -11.69 -18.48 2.44
C SER A 272 -12.50 -19.71 2.88
N TYR A 273 -13.55 -19.48 3.68
CA TYR A 273 -14.52 -20.50 4.06
C TYR A 273 -15.18 -21.10 2.81
N ARG A 274 -15.18 -22.44 2.70
CA ARG A 274 -15.70 -23.18 1.54
C ARG A 274 -17.10 -23.77 1.73
N GLY A 275 -17.74 -23.55 2.89
CA GLY A 275 -19.08 -24.08 3.18
C GLY A 275 -20.19 -23.36 2.42
N ASN A 276 -21.27 -24.10 2.13
CA ASN A 276 -22.54 -23.54 1.65
C ASN A 276 -23.55 -23.64 2.81
N VAL A 277 -23.90 -22.52 3.38
CA VAL A 277 -24.92 -22.47 4.48
C VAL A 277 -25.84 -21.28 4.20
N GLY A 278 -27.15 -21.53 4.09
CA GLY A 278 -28.17 -20.50 4.03
C GLY A 278 -28.32 -19.73 2.69
N LYS A 279 -29.07 -18.64 2.73
CA LYS A 279 -29.34 -17.78 1.57
C LYS A 279 -28.36 -16.60 1.54
N THR A 280 -27.69 -16.40 0.41
CA THR A 280 -26.79 -15.25 0.18
C THR A 280 -27.58 -14.05 -0.35
N ALA A 281 -27.29 -12.86 0.17
CA ALA A 281 -27.82 -11.61 -0.34
C ALA A 281 -26.95 -11.05 -1.49
N LYS A 282 -27.57 -10.21 -2.35
CA LYS A 282 -26.83 -9.52 -3.43
C LYS A 282 -25.83 -8.51 -2.87
N ASN A 283 -24.68 -8.34 -3.52
CA ASN A 283 -23.73 -7.27 -3.19
C ASN A 283 -24.30 -5.92 -3.67
N LEU A 284 -24.85 -5.13 -2.75
CA LEU A 284 -25.39 -3.80 -3.00
C LEU A 284 -24.34 -2.70 -2.90
N VAL A 285 -23.31 -2.91 -2.07
CA VAL A 285 -22.23 -1.93 -1.85
C VAL A 285 -21.30 -1.83 -3.07
N LYS A 286 -21.04 -2.95 -3.77
CA LYS A 286 -20.25 -3.00 -5.02
C LYS A 286 -18.91 -2.24 -4.93
N ARG A 287 -18.24 -2.31 -3.78
CA ARG A 287 -17.01 -1.57 -3.43
C ARG A 287 -17.16 -0.04 -3.34
N HIS A 288 -18.37 0.51 -3.39
CA HIS A 288 -18.61 1.92 -3.09
C HIS A 288 -18.64 2.13 -1.56
N PHE A 289 -17.44 2.12 -0.94
CA PHE A 289 -17.23 2.24 0.51
C PHE A 289 -17.28 3.69 0.99
N TYR A 290 -17.86 4.57 0.24
CA TYR A 290 -18.11 5.94 0.62
C TYR A 290 -19.61 6.21 0.67
N THR A 291 -20.04 6.96 1.65
CA THR A 291 -21.36 7.56 1.76
C THR A 291 -21.22 8.96 2.34
N ALA A 292 -22.05 9.90 1.88
CA ALA A 292 -22.10 11.25 2.42
C ALA A 292 -23.00 11.36 3.66
N ILE A 293 -23.74 10.28 3.99
CA ILE A 293 -24.76 10.25 5.04
C ILE A 293 -24.26 9.37 6.17
N PRO A 294 -24.15 9.89 7.40
CA PRO A 294 -23.83 9.10 8.59
C PRO A 294 -24.80 7.93 8.75
N HIS A 295 -24.30 6.81 9.22
CA HIS A 295 -25.08 5.61 9.57
C HIS A 295 -25.83 4.94 8.40
N GLN A 296 -25.65 5.40 7.16
CA GLN A 296 -26.35 4.84 5.99
C GLN A 296 -25.79 3.48 5.55
N LYS A 297 -24.48 3.32 5.58
CA LYS A 297 -23.82 2.08 5.16
C LYS A 297 -22.91 1.56 6.27
N ILE A 298 -23.26 0.42 6.80
CA ILE A 298 -22.53 -0.24 7.87
C ILE A 298 -21.88 -1.50 7.32
N THR A 299 -20.62 -1.75 7.66
CA THR A 299 -19.95 -3.01 7.32
C THR A 299 -19.53 -3.75 8.58
N THR A 300 -19.55 -5.08 8.52
CA THR A 300 -19.19 -5.97 9.62
C THR A 300 -18.40 -7.18 9.11
N ASP A 301 -17.61 -7.76 9.97
CA ASP A 301 -16.88 -8.99 9.75
C ASP A 301 -16.42 -9.55 11.10
N THR A 302 -16.00 -10.82 11.12
CA THR A 302 -15.51 -11.49 12.33
C THR A 302 -14.02 -11.76 12.22
N THR A 303 -13.25 -11.40 13.26
CA THR A 303 -11.83 -11.75 13.31
C THR A 303 -11.46 -12.55 14.54
N GLU A 304 -10.57 -13.53 14.36
CA GLU A 304 -10.05 -14.39 15.42
C GLU A 304 -8.74 -13.83 15.98
N PHE A 305 -8.62 -13.91 17.30
CA PHE A 305 -7.38 -13.73 18.06
C PHE A 305 -7.07 -15.00 18.84
N LYS A 306 -5.82 -15.16 19.24
CA LYS A 306 -5.36 -16.25 20.09
C LYS A 306 -4.64 -15.66 21.29
N TYR A 307 -4.86 -16.26 22.48
CA TYR A 307 -4.16 -15.94 23.71
C TYR A 307 -3.72 -17.24 24.39
N VAL A 308 -2.82 -17.16 25.32
CA VAL A 308 -2.30 -18.32 26.06
C VAL A 308 -2.80 -18.21 27.49
N GLU A 309 -3.36 -19.28 28.03
CA GLU A 309 -3.82 -19.34 29.41
C GLU A 309 -3.36 -20.62 30.07
N THR A 310 -2.94 -20.52 31.32
CA THR A 310 -2.56 -21.67 32.12
C THR A 310 -3.80 -22.30 32.69
N ASP A 311 -4.02 -23.59 32.42
CA ASP A 311 -5.14 -24.31 32.96
C ASP A 311 -4.90 -24.68 34.44
N SER A 312 -5.92 -25.27 35.11
CA SER A 312 -5.85 -25.73 36.48
C SER A 312 -4.75 -26.78 36.77
N SER A 313 -4.21 -27.37 35.70
CA SER A 313 -3.11 -28.35 35.76
C SER A 313 -1.73 -27.72 35.52
N GLY A 314 -1.62 -26.41 35.44
CA GLY A 314 -0.35 -25.70 35.14
C GLY A 314 0.11 -25.74 33.67
N ILE A 315 -0.71 -26.29 32.76
CA ILE A 315 -0.36 -26.45 31.36
C ILE A 315 -0.82 -25.22 30.58
N LEU A 316 0.10 -24.64 29.78
CA LEU A 316 -0.19 -23.54 28.87
C LEU A 316 -1.04 -24.02 27.69
N ARG A 317 -2.25 -23.49 27.55
CA ARG A 317 -3.14 -23.79 26.42
C ARG A 317 -3.42 -22.55 25.60
N GLN A 318 -3.41 -22.71 24.28
CA GLN A 318 -3.81 -21.67 23.34
C GLN A 318 -5.34 -21.67 23.22
N LYS A 319 -5.96 -20.56 23.64
CA LYS A 319 -7.39 -20.30 23.51
C LYS A 319 -7.67 -19.26 22.42
N LYS A 320 -8.93 -19.15 22.03
CA LYS A 320 -9.38 -18.24 20.96
C LYS A 320 -10.33 -17.19 21.51
N MET A 321 -10.31 -16.03 20.87
CA MET A 321 -11.23 -14.92 21.11
C MET A 321 -11.69 -14.37 19.78
N TYR A 322 -12.94 -13.98 19.67
CA TYR A 322 -13.56 -13.45 18.45
C TYR A 322 -14.06 -12.04 18.69
N LEU A 323 -13.75 -11.16 17.74
CA LEU A 323 -14.24 -9.77 17.71
C LEU A 323 -15.15 -9.60 16.51
N ASN A 324 -16.36 -9.07 16.72
CA ASN A 324 -17.37 -8.79 15.70
C ASN A 324 -17.72 -7.29 15.73
N PRO A 325 -17.00 -6.41 15.04
CA PRO A 325 -17.28 -4.98 15.01
C PRO A 325 -18.23 -4.63 13.87
N PHE A 326 -18.99 -3.55 14.06
CA PHE A 326 -19.79 -2.88 13.06
C PHE A 326 -19.22 -1.49 12.81
N MET A 327 -18.85 -1.21 11.57
CA MET A 327 -18.18 0.03 11.14
C MET A 327 -19.08 0.86 10.24
N ASP A 328 -19.24 2.13 10.54
CA ASP A 328 -19.85 3.09 9.63
C ASP A 328 -18.90 3.46 8.49
N LEU A 329 -19.34 3.29 7.24
CA LEU A 329 -18.56 3.63 6.06
C LEU A 329 -18.47 5.15 5.81
N TYR A 330 -19.28 5.95 6.49
CA TYR A 330 -19.21 7.40 6.42
C TYR A 330 -17.87 7.94 6.93
N ASN A 331 -17.50 7.58 8.14
CA ASN A 331 -16.30 8.07 8.83
C ASN A 331 -15.36 6.96 9.30
N SER A 332 -15.69 5.69 9.05
CA SER A 332 -15.00 4.49 9.56
C SER A 332 -14.99 4.38 11.09
N GLU A 333 -16.00 4.89 11.78
CA GLU A 333 -16.22 4.71 13.21
C GLU A 333 -16.68 3.28 13.50
N ILE A 334 -16.15 2.65 14.54
CA ILE A 334 -16.68 1.41 15.07
C ILE A 334 -17.85 1.78 16.00
N ILE A 335 -19.07 1.61 15.49
CA ILE A 335 -20.30 2.01 16.19
C ILE A 335 -20.71 1.02 17.26
N SER A 336 -20.57 -0.28 17.00
CA SER A 336 -20.79 -1.33 17.99
C SER A 336 -19.81 -2.48 17.79
N TYR A 337 -19.60 -3.29 18.80
CA TYR A 337 -18.80 -4.50 18.71
C TYR A 337 -19.11 -5.49 19.83
N THR A 338 -18.89 -6.77 19.56
CA THR A 338 -18.93 -7.82 20.57
C THR A 338 -17.63 -8.60 20.63
N ILE A 339 -17.25 -9.05 21.82
CA ILE A 339 -16.06 -9.88 22.06
C ILE A 339 -16.55 -11.16 22.76
N SER A 340 -16.20 -12.32 22.20
CA SER A 340 -16.63 -13.63 22.71
C SER A 340 -15.53 -14.67 22.62
N GLU A 341 -15.58 -15.70 23.47
CA GLU A 341 -14.63 -16.82 23.43
C GLU A 341 -14.96 -17.82 22.31
N ARG A 342 -16.19 -17.82 21.82
CA ARG A 342 -16.67 -18.71 20.76
C ARG A 342 -17.40 -17.87 19.71
N PRO A 343 -17.35 -18.27 18.43
CA PRO A 343 -18.09 -17.59 17.36
C PRO A 343 -19.58 -17.98 17.42
N THR A 344 -20.32 -17.38 18.36
CA THR A 344 -21.74 -17.70 18.58
C THR A 344 -22.64 -16.77 17.78
N ALA A 345 -23.80 -17.29 17.36
CA ALA A 345 -24.87 -16.50 16.76
C ALA A 345 -25.31 -15.35 17.67
N GLN A 346 -25.43 -15.62 18.97
CA GLN A 346 -25.85 -14.65 19.97
C GLN A 346 -24.92 -13.43 20.02
N ALA A 347 -23.59 -13.63 20.00
CA ALA A 347 -22.64 -12.52 20.01
C ALA A 347 -22.82 -11.60 18.79
N ILE A 348 -23.05 -12.17 17.61
CA ILE A 348 -23.26 -11.39 16.37
C ILE A 348 -24.61 -10.66 16.43
N MET A 349 -25.67 -11.32 16.92
CA MET A 349 -27.00 -10.71 17.06
C MET A 349 -27.00 -9.56 18.05
N THR A 350 -26.33 -9.69 19.21
CA THR A 350 -26.16 -8.60 20.17
C THR A 350 -25.47 -7.38 19.55
N GLY A 351 -24.38 -7.60 18.79
CA GLY A 351 -23.70 -6.52 18.08
C GLY A 351 -24.56 -5.87 16.99
N LEU A 352 -25.36 -6.68 16.29
CA LEU A 352 -26.32 -6.21 15.29
C LEU A 352 -27.42 -5.35 15.92
N GLU A 353 -28.05 -5.80 16.98
CA GLU A 353 -29.13 -5.07 17.68
C GLU A 353 -28.64 -3.70 18.17
N GLU A 354 -27.46 -3.67 18.80
CA GLU A 354 -26.84 -2.42 19.23
C GLU A 354 -26.52 -1.50 18.05
N SER A 355 -25.99 -2.06 16.95
CA SER A 355 -25.72 -1.31 15.72
C SER A 355 -27.00 -0.74 15.09
N ILE A 356 -28.10 -1.51 15.08
CA ILE A 356 -29.41 -1.07 14.59
C ILE A 356 -29.92 0.10 15.42
N LYS A 357 -29.79 0.02 16.74
CA LYS A 357 -30.20 1.06 17.70
C LYS A 357 -29.39 2.35 17.49
N GLN A 358 -28.05 2.24 17.42
CA GLN A 358 -27.18 3.41 17.28
C GLN A 358 -27.31 4.09 15.92
N THR A 359 -27.77 3.39 14.89
CA THR A 359 -27.98 3.93 13.54
C THR A 359 -29.42 4.33 13.26
N SER A 360 -30.30 4.33 14.25
CA SER A 360 -31.75 4.62 14.11
C SER A 360 -32.03 6.07 13.73
N ASP A 361 -31.09 6.98 13.93
CA ASP A 361 -31.13 8.39 13.54
C ASP A 361 -30.97 8.63 12.04
N CYS A 362 -30.54 7.63 11.26
CA CYS A 362 -30.40 7.77 9.84
C CYS A 362 -31.79 7.91 9.14
N PRO A 363 -32.08 9.04 8.48
CA PRO A 363 -33.38 9.26 7.85
C PRO A 363 -33.61 8.43 6.58
N TYR A 364 -32.56 7.81 6.07
CA TYR A 364 -32.59 7.01 4.86
C TYR A 364 -32.55 5.52 5.15
N ARG A 365 -32.92 4.71 4.15
CA ARG A 365 -32.83 3.27 4.26
C ARG A 365 -31.36 2.83 4.36
N ARG A 366 -31.03 2.16 5.47
CA ARG A 366 -29.68 1.69 5.79
C ARG A 366 -29.29 0.44 4.99
N THR A 367 -28.03 0.20 4.81
CA THR A 367 -27.46 -1.01 4.20
C THR A 367 -26.39 -1.60 5.10
N PHE A 368 -26.59 -2.85 5.53
CA PHE A 368 -25.60 -3.59 6.32
C PHE A 368 -24.89 -4.60 5.42
N HIS A 369 -23.58 -4.50 5.33
CA HIS A 369 -22.72 -5.29 4.46
C HIS A 369 -21.84 -6.22 5.27
N SER A 370 -21.73 -7.49 4.86
CA SER A 370 -20.86 -8.50 5.47
C SER A 370 -20.20 -9.38 4.39
N ASP A 371 -19.30 -10.25 4.81
CA ASP A 371 -18.91 -11.41 4.00
C ASP A 371 -20.04 -12.44 3.92
N GLN A 372 -19.77 -13.61 3.31
CA GLN A 372 -20.70 -14.74 3.27
C GLN A 372 -20.49 -15.71 4.44
N GLY A 373 -20.06 -15.24 5.61
CA GLY A 373 -19.94 -16.04 6.81
C GLY A 373 -21.28 -16.65 7.24
N TRP A 374 -21.26 -17.83 7.84
CA TRP A 374 -22.46 -18.59 8.22
C TRP A 374 -23.44 -17.78 9.07
N ALA A 375 -22.95 -16.97 9.98
CA ALA A 375 -23.77 -16.20 10.91
C ALA A 375 -24.61 -15.12 10.20
N TYR A 376 -24.06 -14.50 9.16
CA TYR A 376 -24.77 -13.48 8.38
C TYR A 376 -25.81 -14.09 7.42
N GLN A 377 -25.73 -15.41 7.15
CA GLN A 377 -26.69 -16.14 6.34
C GLN A 377 -27.87 -16.69 7.16
N MET A 378 -27.85 -16.58 8.49
CA MET A 378 -28.92 -17.05 9.37
C MET A 378 -30.22 -16.28 9.11
N THR A 379 -31.36 -17.01 9.25
CA THR A 379 -32.71 -16.42 9.16
C THR A 379 -32.91 -15.35 10.22
N ALA A 380 -32.40 -15.56 11.47
CA ALA A 380 -32.50 -14.57 12.54
C ALA A 380 -31.84 -13.23 12.15
N TYR A 381 -30.63 -13.26 11.57
CA TYR A 381 -29.92 -12.06 11.10
C TYR A 381 -30.69 -11.33 10.02
N SER A 382 -31.11 -12.06 8.97
CA SER A 382 -31.87 -11.47 7.84
C SER A 382 -33.25 -10.95 8.26
N SER A 383 -33.92 -11.62 9.21
CA SER A 383 -35.24 -11.20 9.77
C SER A 383 -35.09 -9.94 10.62
N ALA A 384 -34.04 -9.83 11.44
CA ALA A 384 -33.78 -8.62 12.21
C ALA A 384 -33.55 -7.40 11.30
N LEU A 385 -32.76 -7.54 10.23
CA LEU A 385 -32.58 -6.47 9.25
C LEU A 385 -33.88 -6.07 8.54
N LYS A 386 -34.70 -7.06 8.13
CA LYS A 386 -36.00 -6.83 7.47
C LYS A 386 -36.97 -6.11 8.39
N LYS A 387 -37.08 -6.51 9.66
CA LYS A 387 -37.92 -5.87 10.68
C LYS A 387 -37.63 -4.38 10.79
N HIS A 388 -36.37 -3.97 10.64
CA HIS A 388 -35.94 -2.58 10.70
C HIS A 388 -35.78 -1.90 9.34
N ARG A 389 -36.31 -2.51 8.26
CA ARG A 389 -36.26 -2.01 6.88
C ARG A 389 -34.83 -1.73 6.37
N ILE A 390 -33.86 -2.55 6.80
CA ILE A 390 -32.43 -2.45 6.44
C ILE A 390 -32.14 -3.41 5.28
N PHE A 391 -31.39 -2.95 4.29
CA PHE A 391 -30.90 -3.80 3.22
C PHE A 391 -29.74 -4.67 3.70
N GLN A 392 -29.84 -5.96 3.47
CA GLN A 392 -28.73 -6.88 3.60
C GLN A 392 -27.90 -6.89 2.32
N SER A 393 -26.59 -6.75 2.47
CA SER A 393 -25.63 -6.83 1.37
C SER A 393 -24.51 -7.79 1.75
N MET A 394 -24.04 -8.62 0.80
CA MET A 394 -22.96 -9.56 1.05
C MET A 394 -21.88 -9.46 -0.02
N SER A 395 -20.63 -9.64 0.38
CA SER A 395 -19.49 -9.76 -0.53
C SER A 395 -19.67 -10.93 -1.48
N ARG A 396 -19.05 -10.87 -2.66
CA ARG A 396 -18.98 -12.03 -3.54
C ARG A 396 -18.12 -13.13 -2.95
N LYS A 397 -18.46 -14.38 -3.20
CA LYS A 397 -17.73 -15.55 -2.66
C LYS A 397 -16.23 -15.47 -3.01
N GLY A 398 -15.38 -15.56 -2.00
CA GLY A 398 -13.92 -15.56 -2.18
C GLY A 398 -13.31 -14.23 -2.59
N ASN A 399 -14.06 -13.12 -2.51
CA ASN A 399 -13.57 -11.80 -2.90
C ASN A 399 -13.40 -10.89 -1.68
N CYS A 400 -12.22 -10.95 -1.06
CA CYS A 400 -11.85 -10.16 0.11
C CYS A 400 -11.94 -8.64 -0.15
N LEU A 401 -11.68 -8.19 -1.37
CA LEU A 401 -11.77 -6.77 -1.74
C LEU A 401 -13.18 -6.18 -1.58
N ASP A 402 -14.20 -7.00 -1.48
CA ASP A 402 -15.58 -6.54 -1.30
C ASP A 402 -15.86 -6.10 0.16
N ASN A 403 -14.96 -6.39 1.13
CA ASN A 403 -15.02 -5.91 2.52
C ASN A 403 -13.70 -5.27 3.00
N SER A 404 -12.98 -4.63 2.09
CA SER A 404 -11.65 -4.05 2.38
C SER A 404 -11.58 -3.04 3.53
N PRO A 405 -12.61 -2.24 3.89
CA PRO A 405 -12.54 -1.36 5.06
C PRO A 405 -12.38 -2.13 6.37
N MET A 406 -13.09 -3.26 6.55
CA MET A 406 -12.95 -4.11 7.73
C MET A 406 -11.61 -4.84 7.77
N GLU A 407 -11.15 -5.37 6.62
CA GLU A 407 -9.83 -6.00 6.53
C GLU A 407 -8.71 -5.02 6.90
N ASN A 408 -8.81 -3.76 6.44
CA ASN A 408 -7.86 -2.72 6.82
C ASN A 408 -7.89 -2.42 8.32
N PHE A 409 -9.08 -2.31 8.92
CA PHE A 409 -9.23 -2.11 10.36
C PHE A 409 -8.59 -3.27 11.15
N PHE A 410 -8.87 -4.51 10.79
CA PHE A 410 -8.28 -5.69 11.44
C PHE A 410 -6.76 -5.75 11.25
N GLY A 411 -6.28 -5.36 10.08
CA GLY A 411 -4.84 -5.27 9.81
C GLY A 411 -4.16 -4.30 10.75
N LEU A 412 -4.70 -3.08 10.90
CA LEU A 412 -4.18 -2.05 11.80
C LEU A 412 -4.24 -2.50 13.26
N LEU A 413 -5.40 -2.97 13.71
CA LEU A 413 -5.60 -3.44 15.09
C LEU A 413 -4.60 -4.54 15.44
N LYS A 414 -4.48 -5.58 14.59
CA LYS A 414 -3.56 -6.68 14.85
C LYS A 414 -2.08 -6.27 14.82
N GLN A 415 -1.71 -5.33 13.97
CA GLN A 415 -0.34 -4.81 13.91
C GLN A 415 0.00 -3.93 15.13
N GLU A 416 -0.95 -3.13 15.59
CA GLU A 416 -0.68 -2.18 16.67
C GLU A 416 -0.73 -2.81 18.05
N ILE A 417 -1.58 -3.82 18.29
CA ILE A 417 -1.76 -4.38 19.64
C ILE A 417 -1.53 -5.89 19.76
N TYR A 418 -1.40 -6.64 18.63
CA TYR A 418 -1.48 -8.10 18.75
C TYR A 418 -0.22 -8.85 18.31
N TYR A 419 0.41 -8.49 17.16
CA TYR A 419 1.44 -9.35 16.56
C TYR A 419 2.74 -9.44 17.36
N ASP A 420 3.11 -8.42 18.08
CA ASP A 420 4.36 -8.33 18.83
C ASP A 420 4.14 -8.52 20.35
N LYS A 421 2.92 -9.00 20.74
CA LYS A 421 2.54 -9.24 22.13
C LYS A 421 1.96 -10.63 22.33
N ILE A 422 2.29 -11.24 23.46
CA ILE A 422 1.67 -12.48 23.95
C ILE A 422 0.76 -12.09 25.10
N TYR A 423 -0.51 -12.46 25.01
CA TYR A 423 -1.49 -12.21 26.06
C TYR A 423 -1.66 -13.43 26.91
N SER A 424 -1.56 -13.24 28.22
CA SER A 424 -1.57 -14.31 29.23
C SER A 424 -2.97 -14.74 29.68
N ASN A 425 -3.99 -13.93 29.37
CA ASN A 425 -5.37 -14.26 29.72
C ASN A 425 -6.40 -13.54 28.84
N TYR A 426 -7.66 -14.00 28.96
CA TYR A 426 -8.78 -13.43 28.21
C TYR A 426 -9.01 -11.94 28.52
N HIS A 427 -8.94 -11.58 29.81
CA HIS A 427 -9.25 -10.21 30.25
C HIS A 427 -8.25 -9.18 29.71
N GLU A 428 -6.98 -9.51 29.72
CA GLU A 428 -5.91 -8.66 29.20
C GLU A 428 -6.10 -8.36 27.71
N LEU A 429 -6.32 -9.40 26.88
CA LEU A 429 -6.56 -9.23 25.46
C LEU A 429 -7.87 -8.47 25.21
N LYS A 430 -8.95 -8.79 25.94
CA LYS A 430 -10.23 -8.08 25.82
C LYS A 430 -10.09 -6.60 26.15
N GLN A 431 -9.36 -6.26 27.20
CA GLN A 431 -9.12 -4.86 27.58
C GLN A 431 -8.25 -4.13 26.55
N ALA A 432 -7.21 -4.78 26.02
CA ALA A 432 -6.38 -4.22 24.94
C ALA A 432 -7.20 -3.90 23.68
N ILE A 433 -8.12 -4.79 23.29
CA ILE A 433 -9.02 -4.55 22.14
C ILE A 433 -9.98 -3.39 22.43
N LYS A 434 -10.59 -3.32 23.63
CA LYS A 434 -11.47 -2.21 24.01
C LYS A 434 -10.74 -0.87 24.00
N ASN A 435 -9.57 -0.80 24.61
CA ASN A 435 -8.73 0.40 24.63
C ASN A 435 -8.33 0.83 23.21
N TYR A 436 -8.01 -0.15 22.33
CA TYR A 436 -7.70 0.16 20.96
C TYR A 436 -8.89 0.71 20.18
N ILE A 437 -10.08 0.14 20.32
CA ILE A 437 -11.29 0.65 19.63
C ILE A 437 -11.61 2.07 20.11
N HIS A 438 -11.49 2.32 21.42
CA HIS A 438 -11.65 3.66 21.98
C HIS A 438 -10.63 4.64 21.37
N TYR A 439 -9.33 4.28 21.37
CA TYR A 439 -8.28 5.06 20.75
C TYR A 439 -8.53 5.31 19.25
N TYR A 440 -8.92 4.26 18.52
CA TYR A 440 -9.21 4.33 17.10
C TYR A 440 -10.34 5.31 16.77
N ASN A 441 -11.40 5.30 17.54
CA ASN A 441 -12.55 6.17 17.35
C ASN A 441 -12.29 7.63 17.79
N GLN A 442 -11.57 7.85 18.90
CA GLN A 442 -11.41 9.16 19.51
C GLN A 442 -10.15 9.90 19.06
N TYR A 443 -9.05 9.20 18.78
CA TYR A 443 -7.73 9.82 18.61
C TYR A 443 -7.03 9.45 17.29
N CYS A 444 -7.41 8.36 16.64
CA CYS A 444 -6.71 7.89 15.44
C CYS A 444 -7.01 8.77 14.22
N MET A 445 -6.16 9.73 13.94
CA MET A 445 -6.27 10.62 12.78
C MET A 445 -6.20 9.86 11.45
N LYS A 446 -7.09 10.20 10.51
CA LYS A 446 -7.14 9.63 9.17
C LYS A 446 -7.05 10.70 8.08
N GLU A 447 -6.16 10.50 7.12
CA GLU A 447 -5.97 11.44 6.00
C GLU A 447 -7.28 11.68 5.22
N LYS A 448 -8.07 10.62 4.99
CA LYS A 448 -9.38 10.69 4.32
C LYS A 448 -10.47 11.46 5.10
N LEU A 449 -10.28 11.68 6.40
CA LEU A 449 -11.16 12.48 7.26
C LEU A 449 -10.55 13.85 7.59
N HIS A 450 -9.78 14.40 6.67
CA HIS A 450 -9.09 15.69 6.86
C HIS A 450 -8.23 15.71 8.14
N TRP A 451 -7.56 14.59 8.44
CA TRP A 451 -6.71 14.42 9.63
C TRP A 451 -7.45 14.50 10.95
N GLN A 452 -8.74 14.21 10.95
CA GLN A 452 -9.57 14.09 12.15
C GLN A 452 -9.73 12.60 12.51
N SER A 453 -10.08 12.34 13.78
CA SER A 453 -10.54 11.03 14.21
C SER A 453 -11.96 10.77 13.70
N PRO A 454 -12.43 9.51 13.67
CA PRO A 454 -13.78 9.19 13.25
C PRO A 454 -14.86 10.02 13.98
N ILE A 455 -14.81 10.07 15.30
CA ILE A 455 -15.80 10.82 16.11
C ILE A 455 -15.66 12.34 15.92
N GLU A 456 -14.43 12.86 15.90
CA GLU A 456 -14.18 14.28 15.68
C GLU A 456 -14.74 14.73 14.33
N PHE A 457 -14.52 13.94 13.28
CA PHE A 457 -15.07 14.22 11.95
C PHE A 457 -16.59 14.27 11.96
N ARG A 458 -17.26 13.27 12.55
CA ARG A 458 -18.73 13.24 12.65
C ARG A 458 -19.28 14.46 13.39
N LYS A 459 -18.71 14.80 14.54
CA LYS A 459 -19.11 15.97 15.33
C LYS A 459 -18.98 17.27 14.54
N ASN A 460 -17.85 17.47 13.86
CA ASN A 460 -17.61 18.69 13.08
C ASN A 460 -18.55 18.81 11.88
N GLN A 461 -18.86 17.71 11.20
CA GLN A 461 -19.82 17.71 10.09
C GLN A 461 -21.25 18.00 10.56
N LEU A 462 -21.67 17.50 11.70
CA LEU A 462 -22.96 17.84 12.30
C LEU A 462 -23.07 19.34 12.64
N LEU A 463 -22.01 19.93 13.19
CA LEU A 463 -21.97 21.37 13.49
C LEU A 463 -22.03 22.23 12.22
N ILE A 464 -21.45 21.77 11.11
CA ILE A 464 -21.52 22.46 9.81
C ILE A 464 -22.92 22.35 9.21
N ALA A 465 -23.58 21.21 9.34
CA ALA A 465 -24.92 20.99 8.81
C ALA A 465 -26.04 21.74 9.59
N GLN A 466 -25.75 22.17 10.82
CA GLN A 466 -26.66 22.97 11.64
C GLN A 466 -26.54 24.48 11.45
N LYS A 467 -25.51 24.93 10.74
CA LYS A 467 -25.32 26.35 10.30
C LYS A 467 -25.88 26.56 8.90
#